data_2d52c11cbd82266bb74810a489452b40
#
_entry.id   2d52c11cbd82266bb74810a489452b40
#
_cell.length_a   1.000
_cell.length_b   1.000
_cell.length_c   1.000
_cell.angle_alpha   90.00
_cell.angle_beta   90.00
_cell.angle_gamma   90.00
#
_symmetry.space_group_name_H-M   'P 1'
#
loop_
_entity.id
_entity.type
_entity.pdbx_description
1 polymer ?
#
loop_
_entity_poly.entity_id
_entity_poly.type
_entity_poly.pdbx_seq_one_letter_code
_entity_poly.pdbx_strand_id
1 'polypeptide(L)'
;LFLDEIADLPLAMQVKLLRVIQEKKVRPVGASQEESVDIRILSATHRNLAKMVANGEFREDLYYRINVIELRVPALRERGDDVVMLAEHILGKLGAPGVLDNSARDALLRYDFPGNVRELENMLERAVTLCSGGNITAKDLHMREASEERPAMSGKLGDQVEDVQRQAIIDALEKTRYNKTAAAKLLGLSFRQLRYRIKKLGID
;
A
#
# COMPACT_ATOMS: atom_id res chain seq x y z
N LEU A 1 -18.02 13.78 -8.44
CA LEU A 1 -17.47 13.32 -7.18
C LEU A 1 -16.66 12.06 -7.43
N PHE A 2 -15.39 12.05 -7.01
CA PHE A 2 -14.55 10.85 -7.01
C PHE A 2 -14.42 10.33 -5.58
N LEU A 3 -14.70 9.06 -5.39
CA LEU A 3 -14.64 8.36 -4.10
C LEU A 3 -13.54 7.29 -4.19
N ASP A 4 -12.37 7.62 -3.67
CA ASP A 4 -11.27 6.66 -3.58
C ASP A 4 -11.51 5.72 -2.39
N GLU A 5 -11.11 4.46 -2.54
CA GLU A 5 -11.25 3.38 -1.55
C GLU A 5 -12.68 3.26 -0.97
N ILE A 6 -13.68 3.24 -1.86
CA ILE A 6 -15.09 3.18 -1.45
C ILE A 6 -15.42 1.96 -0.59
N ALA A 7 -14.64 0.89 -0.70
CA ALA A 7 -14.77 -0.31 0.10
C ALA A 7 -14.55 -0.09 1.60
N ASP A 8 -13.78 0.95 1.96
CA ASP A 8 -13.46 1.24 3.36
C ASP A 8 -14.50 2.14 4.04
N LEU A 9 -15.56 2.50 3.29
CA LEU A 9 -16.64 3.34 3.82
C LEU A 9 -17.44 2.57 4.88
N PRO A 10 -17.56 3.10 6.12
CA PRO A 10 -18.39 2.48 7.16
C PRO A 10 -19.84 2.30 6.74
N LEU A 11 -20.52 1.22 7.17
CA LEU A 11 -21.91 0.91 6.80
C LEU A 11 -22.88 2.09 7.01
N ALA A 12 -22.70 2.85 8.10
CA ALA A 12 -23.52 4.04 8.36
C ALA A 12 -23.35 5.14 7.31
N MET A 13 -22.14 5.26 6.73
CA MET A 13 -21.86 6.22 5.66
C MET A 13 -22.33 5.71 4.30
N GLN A 14 -22.32 4.40 4.08
CA GLN A 14 -22.90 3.79 2.88
C GLN A 14 -24.40 4.11 2.76
N VAL A 15 -25.15 4.12 3.88
CA VAL A 15 -26.58 4.53 3.91
C VAL A 15 -26.74 5.99 3.46
N LYS A 16 -25.88 6.87 3.97
CA LYS A 16 -25.93 8.31 3.61
C LYS A 16 -25.57 8.53 2.14
N LEU A 17 -24.56 7.84 1.65
CA LEU A 17 -24.16 7.91 0.24
C LEU A 17 -25.29 7.43 -0.68
N LEU A 18 -25.92 6.30 -0.34
CA LEU A 18 -27.06 5.80 -1.11
C LEU A 18 -28.19 6.83 -1.21
N ARG A 19 -28.54 7.49 -0.10
CA ARG A 19 -29.56 8.57 -0.11
C ARG A 19 -29.18 9.70 -1.04
N VAL A 20 -27.94 10.16 -0.98
CA VAL A 20 -27.45 11.23 -1.89
C VAL A 20 -27.57 10.84 -3.36
N ILE A 21 -27.25 9.58 -3.69
CA ILE A 21 -27.36 9.08 -5.06
C ILE A 21 -28.82 8.99 -5.54
N GLN A 22 -29.71 8.60 -4.64
CA GLN A 22 -31.15 8.40 -4.96
C GLN A 22 -31.94 9.70 -4.98
N GLU A 23 -31.76 10.52 -3.95
CA GLU A 23 -32.57 11.72 -3.72
C GLU A 23 -31.96 12.97 -4.38
N LYS A 24 -30.69 12.88 -4.81
CA LYS A 24 -29.93 14.01 -5.37
C LYS A 24 -29.94 15.23 -4.46
N LYS A 25 -29.89 15.01 -3.16
CA LYS A 25 -29.89 16.04 -2.13
C LYS A 25 -28.84 15.78 -1.09
N VAL A 26 -28.23 16.83 -0.58
CA VAL A 26 -27.28 16.78 0.54
C VAL A 26 -27.68 17.84 1.56
N ARG A 27 -27.38 17.54 2.83
CA ARG A 27 -27.52 18.50 3.90
C ARG A 27 -26.12 18.95 4.35
N PRO A 28 -25.70 20.18 4.03
CA PRO A 28 -24.41 20.69 4.47
C PRO A 28 -24.29 20.69 6.00
N VAL A 29 -23.06 20.55 6.49
CA VAL A 29 -22.80 20.58 7.93
C VAL A 29 -23.20 21.95 8.50
N GLY A 30 -24.07 21.95 9.53
CA GLY A 30 -24.58 23.17 10.12
C GLY A 30 -25.82 23.78 9.44
N ALA A 31 -26.20 23.26 8.27
CA ALA A 31 -27.42 23.72 7.59
C ALA A 31 -28.68 23.01 8.12
N SER A 32 -29.80 23.74 8.15
CA SER A 32 -31.12 23.20 8.49
C SER A 32 -31.87 22.65 7.28
N GLN A 33 -31.51 23.07 6.08
CA GLN A 33 -32.18 22.71 4.83
C GLN A 33 -31.29 21.78 3.96
N GLU A 34 -31.96 20.97 3.16
CA GLU A 34 -31.32 20.16 2.13
C GLU A 34 -31.18 20.95 0.84
N GLU A 35 -30.05 20.74 0.15
CA GLU A 35 -29.74 21.36 -1.14
C GLU A 35 -29.71 20.27 -2.22
N SER A 36 -30.26 20.59 -3.39
CA SER A 36 -30.20 19.70 -4.56
C SER A 36 -28.78 19.69 -5.15
N VAL A 37 -28.30 18.50 -5.51
CA VAL A 37 -26.99 18.32 -6.14
C VAL A 37 -27.12 17.55 -7.45
N ASP A 38 -26.46 18.03 -8.49
CA ASP A 38 -26.26 17.26 -9.70
C ASP A 38 -24.82 16.76 -9.75
N ILE A 39 -24.66 15.46 -9.49
CA ILE A 39 -23.33 14.84 -9.38
C ILE A 39 -23.23 13.61 -10.24
N ARG A 40 -22.07 13.46 -10.90
CA ARG A 40 -21.59 12.19 -11.44
C ARG A 40 -20.63 11.58 -10.43
N ILE A 41 -20.82 10.30 -10.11
CA ILE A 41 -19.99 9.57 -9.17
C ILE A 41 -19.05 8.67 -9.95
N LEU A 42 -17.77 8.73 -9.57
CA LEU A 42 -16.75 7.75 -9.91
C LEU A 42 -16.22 7.19 -8.59
N SER A 43 -16.04 5.91 -8.51
CA SER A 43 -15.50 5.24 -7.32
C SER A 43 -14.36 4.32 -7.71
N ALA A 44 -13.38 4.20 -6.84
CA ALA A 44 -12.28 3.28 -7.00
C ALA A 44 -12.13 2.42 -5.74
N THR A 45 -11.65 1.20 -5.92
CA THR A 45 -11.29 0.29 -4.84
C THR A 45 -10.37 -0.81 -5.35
N HIS A 46 -9.51 -1.32 -4.49
CA HIS A 46 -8.72 -2.52 -4.75
C HIS A 46 -9.40 -3.80 -4.22
N ARG A 47 -10.51 -3.67 -3.47
CA ARG A 47 -11.22 -4.79 -2.85
C ARG A 47 -12.36 -5.30 -3.74
N ASN A 48 -12.68 -6.58 -3.60
CA ASN A 48 -13.81 -7.18 -4.30
C ASN A 48 -15.12 -6.86 -3.58
N LEU A 49 -15.87 -5.87 -4.10
CA LEU A 49 -17.14 -5.43 -3.49
C LEU A 49 -18.20 -6.54 -3.45
N ALA A 50 -18.27 -7.43 -4.46
CA ALA A 50 -19.24 -8.53 -4.45
C ALA A 50 -18.99 -9.51 -3.29
N LYS A 51 -17.72 -9.81 -2.97
CA LYS A 51 -17.38 -10.61 -1.79
C LYS A 51 -17.73 -9.89 -0.49
N MET A 52 -17.54 -8.58 -0.45
CA MET A 52 -17.89 -7.78 0.73
C MET A 52 -19.39 -7.71 0.96
N VAL A 53 -20.20 -7.68 -0.10
CA VAL A 53 -21.67 -7.80 -0.01
C VAL A 53 -22.05 -9.14 0.60
N ALA A 54 -21.48 -10.25 0.10
CA ALA A 54 -21.74 -11.58 0.63
C ALA A 54 -21.36 -11.73 2.12
N ASN A 55 -20.33 -11.00 2.57
CA ASN A 55 -19.89 -10.98 3.97
C ASN A 55 -20.66 -9.96 4.85
N GLY A 56 -21.56 -9.16 4.29
CA GLY A 56 -22.26 -8.12 5.03
C GLY A 56 -21.42 -6.87 5.36
N GLU A 57 -20.24 -6.75 4.77
CA GLU A 57 -19.31 -5.60 4.95
C GLU A 57 -19.68 -4.42 4.03
N PHE A 58 -20.41 -4.68 2.97
CA PHE A 58 -20.88 -3.67 2.01
C PHE A 58 -22.36 -3.90 1.69
N ARG A 59 -23.13 -2.81 1.59
CA ARG A 59 -24.56 -2.92 1.32
C ARG A 59 -24.81 -3.29 -0.13
N GLU A 60 -25.71 -4.23 -0.32
CA GLU A 60 -26.12 -4.72 -1.64
C GLU A 60 -26.82 -3.64 -2.48
N ASP A 61 -27.67 -2.83 -1.85
CA ASP A 61 -28.40 -1.75 -2.53
C ASP A 61 -27.46 -0.65 -3.06
N LEU A 62 -26.43 -0.31 -2.31
CA LEU A 62 -25.40 0.63 -2.74
C LEU A 62 -24.53 0.01 -3.85
N TYR A 63 -24.16 -1.26 -3.72
CA TYR A 63 -23.36 -1.96 -4.73
C TYR A 63 -24.02 -1.88 -6.12
N TYR A 64 -25.29 -2.26 -6.25
CA TYR A 64 -25.99 -2.17 -7.54
C TYR A 64 -26.19 -0.73 -8.05
N ARG A 65 -26.12 0.25 -7.17
CA ARG A 65 -26.28 1.65 -7.58
C ARG A 65 -25.00 2.29 -8.11
N ILE A 66 -23.84 1.85 -7.63
CA ILE A 66 -22.53 2.37 -8.05
C ILE A 66 -21.87 1.50 -9.13
N ASN A 67 -22.09 0.19 -9.11
CA ASN A 67 -21.47 -0.75 -10.05
C ASN A 67 -22.26 -0.85 -11.35
N VAL A 68 -22.33 0.25 -12.08
CA VAL A 68 -23.02 0.31 -13.41
C VAL A 68 -22.03 -0.01 -14.52
N ILE A 69 -20.83 0.53 -14.43
CA ILE A 69 -19.74 0.31 -15.40
C ILE A 69 -18.47 0.05 -14.59
N GLU A 70 -17.88 -1.11 -14.76
CA GLU A 70 -16.61 -1.48 -14.14
C GLU A 70 -15.47 -1.26 -15.13
N LEU A 71 -14.46 -0.50 -14.70
CA LEU A 71 -13.23 -0.27 -15.44
C LEU A 71 -12.07 -0.90 -14.67
N ARG A 72 -11.52 -1.96 -15.22
CA ARG A 72 -10.33 -2.60 -14.64
C ARG A 72 -9.07 -1.85 -15.06
N VAL A 73 -8.32 -1.37 -14.08
CA VAL A 73 -6.99 -0.77 -14.29
C VAL A 73 -5.95 -1.88 -14.12
N PRO A 74 -5.17 -2.23 -15.17
CA PRO A 74 -4.15 -3.28 -15.06
C PRO A 74 -3.01 -2.83 -14.16
N ALA A 75 -2.38 -3.78 -13.47
CA ALA A 75 -1.16 -3.54 -12.72
C ALA A 75 0.00 -3.17 -13.67
N LEU A 76 1.01 -2.46 -13.15
CA LEU A 76 2.12 -1.97 -13.96
C LEU A 76 2.88 -3.10 -14.67
N ARG A 77 3.07 -4.26 -14.02
CA ARG A 77 3.66 -5.47 -14.61
C ARG A 77 2.86 -6.06 -15.80
N GLU A 78 1.57 -5.71 -15.92
CA GLU A 78 0.70 -6.18 -17.00
C GLU A 78 0.69 -5.22 -18.21
N ARG A 79 1.41 -4.10 -18.11
CA ARG A 79 1.40 -3.01 -19.09
C ARG A 79 2.60 -3.01 -20.04
N GLY A 80 3.52 -3.98 -19.90
CA GLY A 80 4.65 -4.15 -20.82
C GLY A 80 5.49 -2.89 -20.98
N ASP A 81 5.66 -2.44 -22.22
CA ASP A 81 6.54 -1.31 -22.57
C ASP A 81 6.07 0.05 -22.03
N ASP A 82 4.82 0.18 -21.60
CA ASP A 82 4.30 1.40 -20.97
C ASP A 82 5.13 1.83 -19.76
N VAL A 83 5.78 0.86 -19.08
CA VAL A 83 6.65 1.13 -17.93
C VAL A 83 7.76 2.12 -18.27
N VAL A 84 8.41 1.94 -19.43
CA VAL A 84 9.51 2.80 -19.86
C VAL A 84 9.00 4.20 -20.23
N MET A 85 7.89 4.28 -20.96
CA MET A 85 7.25 5.57 -21.30
C MET A 85 6.83 6.33 -20.04
N LEU A 86 6.28 5.62 -19.06
CA LEU A 86 5.87 6.20 -17.78
C LEU A 86 7.08 6.70 -16.98
N ALA A 87 8.17 5.93 -16.95
CA ALA A 87 9.42 6.32 -16.30
C ALA A 87 10.01 7.60 -16.93
N GLU A 88 10.05 7.70 -18.25
CA GLU A 88 10.50 8.90 -18.95
C GLU A 88 9.61 10.12 -18.66
N HIS A 89 8.30 9.91 -18.60
CA HIS A 89 7.35 10.96 -18.24
C HIS A 89 7.56 11.47 -16.79
N ILE A 90 7.78 10.56 -15.85
CA ILE A 90 8.06 10.92 -14.45
C ILE A 90 9.37 11.68 -14.33
N LEU A 91 10.44 11.21 -14.99
CA LEU A 91 11.72 11.92 -15.03
C LEU A 91 11.59 13.32 -15.60
N GLY A 92 10.80 13.49 -16.66
CA GLY A 92 10.48 14.82 -17.21
C GLY A 92 9.79 15.74 -16.21
N LYS A 93 8.85 15.22 -15.42
CA LYS A 93 8.17 15.98 -14.35
C LYS A 93 9.11 16.37 -13.21
N LEU A 94 10.08 15.53 -12.88
CA LEU A 94 11.09 15.80 -11.85
C LEU A 94 12.14 16.83 -12.30
N GLY A 95 12.04 17.33 -13.54
CA GLY A 95 13.01 18.30 -14.09
C GLY A 95 14.41 17.72 -14.31
N ALA A 96 14.50 16.41 -14.25
CA ALA A 96 15.73 15.67 -14.47
C ALA A 96 15.61 14.92 -15.80
N PRO A 97 16.07 15.48 -16.93
CA PRO A 97 16.09 14.79 -18.20
C PRO A 97 17.25 13.76 -18.22
N GLY A 98 17.38 13.00 -17.12
CA GLY A 98 18.27 11.85 -17.06
C GLY A 98 17.77 10.82 -18.08
N VAL A 99 18.61 10.51 -19.05
CA VAL A 99 18.30 9.46 -20.03
C VAL A 99 18.49 8.13 -19.30
N LEU A 100 17.41 7.35 -19.23
CA LEU A 100 17.53 5.94 -18.84
C LEU A 100 18.45 5.24 -19.83
N ASP A 101 19.54 4.66 -19.36
CA ASP A 101 20.35 3.84 -20.23
C ASP A 101 19.66 2.50 -20.56
N ASN A 102 20.22 1.72 -21.45
CA ASN A 102 19.64 0.44 -21.85
C ASN A 102 19.55 -0.54 -20.67
N SER A 103 20.52 -0.51 -19.74
CA SER A 103 20.51 -1.38 -18.56
C SER A 103 19.35 -1.06 -17.61
N ALA A 104 19.05 0.23 -17.42
CA ALA A 104 17.92 0.67 -16.62
C ALA A 104 16.59 0.32 -17.28
N ARG A 105 16.45 0.51 -18.59
CA ARG A 105 15.24 0.12 -19.35
C ARG A 105 14.96 -1.37 -19.24
N ASP A 106 15.98 -2.21 -19.47
CA ASP A 106 15.86 -3.66 -19.37
C ASP A 106 15.50 -4.10 -17.94
N ALA A 107 16.05 -3.44 -16.94
CA ALA A 107 15.76 -3.72 -15.54
C ALA A 107 14.31 -3.34 -15.18
N LEU A 108 13.82 -2.19 -15.63
CA LEU A 108 12.42 -1.76 -15.44
C LEU A 108 11.43 -2.74 -16.10
N LEU A 109 11.72 -3.24 -17.28
CA LEU A 109 10.85 -4.18 -17.99
C LEU A 109 10.74 -5.56 -17.32
N ARG A 110 11.75 -5.94 -16.53
CA ARG A 110 11.80 -7.25 -15.82
C ARG A 110 11.26 -7.18 -14.40
N TYR A 111 11.03 -5.99 -13.88
CA TYR A 111 10.63 -5.81 -12.49
C TYR A 111 9.11 -5.87 -12.31
N ASP A 112 8.65 -6.54 -11.26
CA ASP A 112 7.21 -6.82 -11.01
C ASP A 112 6.41 -5.63 -10.47
N PHE A 113 7.05 -4.60 -9.98
CA PHE A 113 6.42 -3.41 -9.39
C PHE A 113 5.28 -3.73 -8.40
N PRO A 114 5.55 -4.38 -7.26
CA PRO A 114 4.51 -4.67 -6.27
C PRO A 114 3.78 -3.41 -5.77
N GLY A 115 4.46 -2.26 -5.70
CA GLY A 115 3.89 -0.95 -5.39
C GLY A 115 3.41 -0.15 -6.60
N ASN A 116 3.39 -0.78 -7.81
CA ASN A 116 2.93 -0.17 -9.05
C ASN A 116 3.61 1.18 -9.35
N VAL A 117 2.82 2.17 -9.83
CA VAL A 117 3.32 3.49 -10.23
C VAL A 117 3.97 4.25 -9.06
N ARG A 118 3.44 4.13 -7.85
CA ARG A 118 4.02 4.78 -6.67
C ARG A 118 5.44 4.27 -6.36
N GLU A 119 5.67 2.99 -6.56
CA GLU A 119 7.01 2.41 -6.38
C GLU A 119 7.96 2.90 -7.47
N LEU A 120 7.50 2.95 -8.73
CA LEU A 120 8.26 3.49 -9.85
C LEU A 120 8.64 4.96 -9.59
N GLU A 121 7.69 5.80 -9.18
CA GLU A 121 7.93 7.20 -8.83
C GLU A 121 9.01 7.35 -7.75
N ASN A 122 8.85 6.67 -6.62
CA ASN A 122 9.82 6.69 -5.52
C ASN A 122 11.20 6.16 -5.92
N MET A 123 11.25 5.18 -6.82
CA MET A 123 12.50 4.62 -7.35
C MET A 123 13.22 5.65 -8.20
N LEU A 124 12.52 6.32 -9.09
CA LEU A 124 13.09 7.34 -9.97
C LEU A 124 13.49 8.61 -9.22
N GLU A 125 12.69 9.08 -8.24
CA GLU A 125 13.06 10.19 -7.36
C GLU A 125 14.39 9.93 -6.64
N ARG A 126 14.57 8.72 -6.10
CA ARG A 126 15.83 8.33 -5.46
C ARG A 126 16.97 8.29 -6.46
N ALA A 127 16.76 7.68 -7.63
CA ALA A 127 17.77 7.59 -8.68
C ALA A 127 18.25 8.98 -9.10
N VAL A 128 17.34 9.91 -9.34
CA VAL A 128 17.67 11.32 -9.68
C VAL A 128 18.46 12.02 -8.57
N THR A 129 18.08 11.79 -7.30
CA THR A 129 18.74 12.44 -6.16
C THR A 129 20.16 11.90 -5.92
N LEU A 130 20.38 10.61 -6.18
CA LEU A 130 21.66 9.95 -5.91
C LEU A 130 22.59 9.96 -7.12
N CYS A 131 22.05 10.11 -8.34
CA CYS A 131 22.83 10.14 -9.56
C CYS A 131 23.57 11.50 -9.68
N SER A 132 24.89 11.47 -9.71
CA SER A 132 25.74 12.67 -9.78
C SER A 132 25.82 13.30 -11.18
N GLY A 133 24.71 13.37 -11.90
CA GLY A 133 24.61 13.96 -13.24
C GLY A 133 25.09 13.00 -14.35
N GLY A 134 24.15 12.39 -15.03
CA GLY A 134 24.42 11.45 -16.12
C GLY A 134 23.22 10.57 -16.44
N ASN A 135 23.43 9.50 -17.15
CA ASN A 135 22.41 8.52 -17.45
C ASN A 135 22.14 7.67 -16.20
N ILE A 136 20.86 7.42 -15.93
CA ILE A 136 20.41 6.52 -14.88
C ILE A 136 20.64 5.09 -15.35
N THR A 137 21.41 4.32 -14.57
CA THR A 137 21.72 2.91 -14.83
C THR A 137 20.84 1.99 -13.98
N ALA A 138 20.84 0.67 -14.25
CA ALA A 138 20.13 -0.31 -13.44
C ALA A 138 20.55 -0.28 -11.96
N LYS A 139 21.82 0.08 -11.66
CA LYS A 139 22.32 0.17 -10.29
C LYS A 139 21.71 1.33 -9.52
N ASP A 140 21.44 2.45 -10.19
CA ASP A 140 20.89 3.66 -9.58
C ASP A 140 19.40 3.47 -9.21
N LEU A 141 18.73 2.51 -9.84
CA LEU A 141 17.32 2.20 -9.55
C LEU A 141 17.13 1.48 -8.20
N HIS A 142 18.18 0.90 -7.63
CA HIS A 142 18.12 0.19 -6.34
C HIS A 142 16.88 -0.72 -6.21
N MET A 143 16.66 -1.54 -7.24
CA MET A 143 15.55 -2.51 -7.25
C MET A 143 15.75 -3.52 -6.13
N ARG A 144 14.67 -3.88 -5.43
CA ARG A 144 14.72 -5.00 -4.49
C ARG A 144 15.02 -6.26 -5.28
N GLU A 145 16.06 -6.99 -4.89
CA GLU A 145 16.29 -8.31 -5.44
C GLU A 145 15.09 -9.20 -5.14
N ALA A 146 14.66 -10.01 -6.12
CA ALA A 146 13.51 -10.91 -6.00
C ALA A 146 13.69 -12.01 -4.94
N SER A 147 14.84 -12.05 -4.26
CA SER A 147 15.23 -13.03 -3.24
C SER A 147 14.96 -12.60 -1.79
N GLU A 148 14.55 -11.34 -1.54
CA GLU A 148 14.00 -11.04 -0.21
C GLU A 148 12.56 -11.54 -0.20
N GLU A 149 12.38 -12.70 0.42
CA GLU A 149 11.10 -13.34 0.70
C GLU A 149 10.06 -12.28 1.04
N ARG A 150 9.00 -12.24 0.23
CA ARG A 150 7.80 -11.49 0.59
C ARG A 150 7.39 -11.98 1.97
N PRO A 151 7.40 -11.17 3.02
CA PRO A 151 6.58 -11.53 4.16
C PRO A 151 5.17 -11.55 3.58
N ALA A 152 4.57 -12.73 3.54
CA ALA A 152 3.19 -12.90 3.12
C ALA A 152 2.35 -11.93 3.93
N MET A 153 1.86 -10.85 3.29
CA MET A 153 0.98 -9.87 3.93
C MET A 153 -0.41 -10.50 4.09
N SER A 154 -0.45 -11.51 4.95
CA SER A 154 -1.67 -12.14 5.44
C SER A 154 -1.65 -12.00 6.96
N GLY A 155 -2.21 -10.90 7.45
CA GLY A 155 -2.35 -10.67 8.88
C GLY A 155 -2.48 -9.17 9.19
N LYS A 156 -3.24 -8.82 10.20
CA LYS A 156 -3.33 -7.44 10.70
C LYS A 156 -1.93 -6.93 11.05
N LEU A 157 -1.66 -5.66 10.77
CA LEU A 157 -0.35 -5.01 11.00
C LEU A 157 0.24 -5.29 12.40
N GLY A 158 -0.64 -5.55 13.39
CA GLY A 158 -0.26 -5.96 14.74
C GLY A 158 0.42 -7.33 14.82
N ASP A 159 -0.06 -8.30 14.06
CA ASP A 159 0.44 -9.68 14.11
C ASP A 159 1.85 -9.76 13.47
N GLN A 160 2.10 -8.98 12.42
CA GLN A 160 3.42 -8.93 11.76
C GLN A 160 4.50 -8.29 12.64
N VAL A 161 4.14 -7.25 13.39
CA VAL A 161 5.06 -6.63 14.35
C VAL A 161 5.37 -7.59 15.50
N GLU A 162 4.38 -8.39 15.92
CA GLU A 162 4.57 -9.41 16.96
C GLU A 162 5.44 -10.58 16.48
N ASP A 163 5.31 -11.01 15.21
CA ASP A 163 6.14 -12.08 14.64
C ASP A 163 7.59 -11.64 14.46
N VAL A 164 7.84 -10.44 13.94
CA VAL A 164 9.22 -9.89 13.83
C VAL A 164 9.84 -9.71 15.22
N GLN A 165 9.09 -9.24 16.20
CA GLN A 165 9.57 -9.12 17.58
C GLN A 165 9.85 -10.49 18.21
N ARG A 166 9.01 -11.49 17.94
CA ARG A 166 9.18 -12.87 18.39
C ARG A 166 10.48 -13.46 17.87
N GLN A 167 10.71 -13.34 16.54
CA GLN A 167 11.92 -13.87 15.91
C GLN A 167 13.18 -13.19 16.46
N ALA A 168 13.19 -11.87 16.55
CA ALA A 168 14.32 -11.13 17.10
C ALA A 168 14.65 -11.53 18.55
N ILE A 169 13.64 -11.82 19.37
CA ILE A 169 13.84 -12.27 20.76
C ILE A 169 14.40 -13.71 20.80
N ILE A 170 13.90 -14.61 19.96
CA ILE A 170 14.39 -15.98 19.85
C ILE A 170 15.86 -15.99 19.42
N ASP A 171 16.21 -15.26 18.36
CA ASP A 171 17.59 -15.15 17.86
C ASP A 171 18.56 -14.61 18.92
N ALA A 172 18.11 -13.61 19.70
CA ALA A 172 18.92 -13.05 20.78
C ALA A 172 19.10 -14.02 21.95
N LEU A 173 18.09 -14.81 22.27
CA LEU A 173 18.16 -15.86 23.30
C LEU A 173 19.09 -17.00 22.86
N GLU A 174 19.01 -17.46 21.63
CA GLU A 174 19.90 -18.48 21.08
C GLU A 174 21.36 -18.03 21.07
N LYS A 175 21.65 -16.82 20.57
CA LYS A 175 23.00 -16.22 20.57
C LYS A 175 23.59 -16.07 21.97
N THR A 176 22.76 -15.89 22.98
CA THR A 176 23.19 -15.74 24.37
C THR A 176 23.02 -16.99 25.22
N ARG A 177 22.81 -18.16 24.59
CA ARG A 177 22.55 -19.44 25.24
C ARG A 177 21.46 -19.33 26.34
N TYR A 178 20.34 -18.70 25.98
CA TYR A 178 19.17 -18.46 26.82
C TYR A 178 19.43 -17.57 28.04
N ASN A 179 20.54 -16.83 28.07
CA ASN A 179 20.78 -15.85 29.14
C ASN A 179 19.94 -14.59 28.89
N LYS A 180 18.81 -14.50 29.57
CA LYS A 180 17.82 -13.42 29.42
C LYS A 180 18.40 -12.03 29.70
N THR A 181 19.39 -11.89 30.58
CA THR A 181 20.04 -10.61 30.88
C THR A 181 20.93 -10.16 29.71
N ALA A 182 21.71 -11.08 29.15
CA ALA A 182 22.57 -10.83 28.03
C ALA A 182 21.72 -10.56 26.75
N ALA A 183 20.64 -11.30 26.53
CA ALA A 183 19.70 -11.10 25.43
C ALA A 183 19.02 -9.71 25.49
N ALA A 184 18.61 -9.26 26.68
CA ALA A 184 18.05 -7.92 26.87
C ALA A 184 19.06 -6.85 26.45
N LYS A 185 20.32 -6.97 26.85
CA LYS A 185 21.38 -6.06 26.50
C LYS A 185 21.67 -6.05 24.99
N LEU A 186 21.64 -7.22 24.35
CA LEU A 186 21.82 -7.35 22.90
C LEU A 186 20.72 -6.65 22.10
N LEU A 187 19.48 -6.68 22.60
CA LEU A 187 18.31 -6.04 21.98
C LEU A 187 18.10 -4.58 22.39
N GLY A 188 18.99 -4.01 23.21
CA GLY A 188 18.84 -2.64 23.72
C GLY A 188 17.64 -2.47 24.67
N LEU A 189 17.17 -3.56 25.30
CA LEU A 189 16.02 -3.56 26.19
C LEU A 189 16.46 -3.72 27.66
N SER A 190 15.64 -3.21 28.59
CA SER A 190 15.80 -3.58 29.98
C SER A 190 15.34 -5.02 30.22
N PHE A 191 15.92 -5.69 31.22
CA PHE A 191 15.53 -7.06 31.62
C PHE A 191 14.02 -7.19 31.88
N ARG A 192 13.42 -6.16 32.49
CA ARG A 192 11.97 -6.13 32.77
C ARG A 192 11.13 -6.07 31.47
N GLN A 193 11.56 -5.27 30.50
CA GLN A 193 10.90 -5.17 29.20
C GLN A 193 11.00 -6.46 28.40
N LEU A 194 12.18 -7.10 28.38
CA LEU A 194 12.35 -8.39 27.70
C LEU A 194 11.47 -9.47 28.34
N ARG A 195 11.45 -9.58 29.67
CA ARG A 195 10.63 -10.57 30.37
C ARG A 195 9.13 -10.38 30.11
N TYR A 196 8.67 -9.13 30.05
CA TYR A 196 7.28 -8.83 29.72
C TYR A 196 6.92 -9.27 28.28
N ARG A 197 7.82 -8.99 27.31
CA ARG A 197 7.60 -9.37 25.91
C ARG A 197 7.66 -10.89 25.72
N ILE A 198 8.59 -11.59 26.32
CA ILE A 198 8.66 -13.06 26.33
C ILE A 198 7.33 -13.65 26.80
N LYS A 199 6.79 -13.17 27.94
CA LYS A 199 5.51 -13.62 28.46
C LYS A 199 4.33 -13.28 27.55
N LYS A 200 4.32 -12.06 26.97
CA LYS A 200 3.25 -11.61 26.06
C LYS A 200 3.21 -12.41 24.76
N LEU A 201 4.38 -12.75 24.21
CA LEU A 201 4.53 -13.46 22.94
C LEU A 201 4.53 -15.00 23.08
N GLY A 202 4.39 -15.54 24.31
CA GLY A 202 4.37 -16.98 24.56
C GLY A 202 5.65 -17.70 24.12
N ILE A 203 6.80 -17.07 24.36
CA ILE A 203 8.12 -17.65 24.11
C ILE A 203 8.58 -18.31 25.41
N ASP A 204 8.65 -19.65 25.45
CA ASP A 204 9.15 -20.44 26.60
C ASP A 204 10.67 -20.63 26.55
#